data_454435ce4628d96f5057edfb516ac9e2
#
_entry.id   454435ce4628d96f5057edfb516ac9e2
#
_cell.length_a   1.000
_cell.length_b   1.000
_cell.length_c   1.000
_cell.angle_alpha   90.00
_cell.angle_beta   90.00
_cell.angle_gamma   90.00
#
_symmetry.space_group_name_H-M   'P 1'
#
loop_
_entity.id
_entity.type
_entity.pdbx_description
1 polymer ?
#
loop_
_entity_poly.entity_id
_entity_poly.type
_entity_poly.pdbx_seq_one_letter_code
_entity_poly.pdbx_strand_id
1 'polypeptide(L)'
;MFQRAIQGQALPYCLSTDNDPLHRFPQWQANLRVLEAMEIKSVPYVPLSHPFVERLVGTLRRECLDRTLFWTTADLELKLREFKTYFNEHRTHAGLEGRLPDSSGPGSPISFASYRWQKHCRGLYQTSIAA
;
A
#
# COMPACT_ATOMS: atom_id res chain seq x y z
N MET A 1 -8.28 14.83 -0.69
CA MET A 1 -7.51 13.58 -0.86
C MET A 1 -6.95 13.07 0.47
N PHE A 2 -6.18 13.86 1.21
CA PHE A 2 -5.60 13.48 2.52
C PHE A 2 -6.65 13.03 3.55
N GLN A 3 -7.75 13.77 3.74
CA GLN A 3 -8.83 13.40 4.66
C GLN A 3 -9.47 12.03 4.34
N ARG A 4 -9.59 11.67 3.05
CA ARG A 4 -10.08 10.33 2.66
C ARG A 4 -9.07 9.22 3.01
N ALA A 5 -7.77 9.53 2.96
CA ALA A 5 -6.71 8.56 3.25
C ALA A 5 -6.66 8.20 4.74
N ILE A 6 -6.98 9.15 5.63
CA ILE A 6 -6.97 8.94 7.09
C ILE A 6 -8.32 8.51 7.65
N GLN A 7 -9.37 8.48 6.83
CA GLN A 7 -10.71 8.11 7.27
C GLN A 7 -10.74 6.66 7.80
N GLY A 8 -11.17 6.49 9.04
CA GLY A 8 -11.21 5.19 9.70
C GLY A 8 -9.86 4.68 10.21
N GLN A 9 -8.82 5.51 10.16
CA GLN A 9 -7.49 5.21 10.70
C GLN A 9 -7.18 6.13 11.89
N ALA A 10 -6.24 5.74 12.73
CA ALA A 10 -5.68 6.64 13.73
C ALA A 10 -4.98 7.83 13.05
N LEU A 11 -5.14 9.02 13.60
CA LEU A 11 -4.46 10.21 13.08
C LEU A 11 -2.94 10.06 13.23
N PRO A 12 -2.16 10.32 12.18
CA PRO A 12 -0.72 10.26 12.27
C PRO A 12 -0.20 11.42 13.14
N TYR A 13 0.63 11.12 14.12
CA TYR A 13 1.32 12.14 14.91
C TYR A 13 2.35 12.92 14.09
N CYS A 14 3.06 12.23 13.20
CA CYS A 14 4.03 12.84 12.29
C CYS A 14 3.69 12.48 10.84
N LEU A 15 3.84 13.46 9.95
CA LEU A 15 3.69 13.28 8.51
C LEU A 15 4.95 13.75 7.80
N SER A 16 5.63 12.82 7.12
CA SER A 16 6.77 13.17 6.30
C SER A 16 6.31 13.63 4.92
N THR A 17 6.75 14.83 4.51
CA THR A 17 6.45 15.41 3.20
C THR A 17 7.73 15.69 2.43
N ASP A 18 7.64 15.66 1.11
CA ASP A 18 8.70 16.13 0.23
C ASP A 18 8.69 17.68 0.13
N ASN A 19 9.58 18.23 -0.70
CA ASN A 19 9.67 19.68 -0.92
C ASN A 19 8.72 20.19 -2.01
N ASP A 20 7.67 19.44 -2.38
CA ASP A 20 6.69 19.85 -3.37
C ASP A 20 6.04 21.19 -2.95
N PRO A 21 5.93 22.17 -3.87
CA PRO A 21 5.24 23.42 -3.61
C PRO A 21 3.82 23.26 -3.06
N LEU A 22 3.13 22.18 -3.37
CA LEU A 22 1.79 21.88 -2.84
C LEU A 22 1.74 21.82 -1.32
N HIS A 23 2.82 21.40 -0.65
CA HIS A 23 2.90 21.35 0.82
C HIS A 23 3.16 22.72 1.46
N ARG A 24 3.37 23.77 0.66
CA ARG A 24 3.56 25.16 1.13
C ARG A 24 2.25 25.95 1.17
N PHE A 25 1.15 25.43 0.61
CA PHE A 25 -0.12 26.12 0.62
C PHE A 25 -0.66 26.34 2.04
N PRO A 26 -1.19 27.56 2.35
CA PRO A 26 -1.74 27.86 3.68
C PRO A 26 -2.82 26.88 4.13
N GLN A 27 -3.64 26.41 3.20
CA GLN A 27 -4.69 25.43 3.47
C GLN A 27 -4.13 24.07 3.91
N TRP A 28 -3.02 23.63 3.34
CA TRP A 28 -2.33 22.41 3.78
C TRP A 28 -1.82 22.54 5.21
N GLN A 29 -1.14 23.66 5.50
CA GLN A 29 -0.62 23.96 6.83
C GLN A 29 -1.73 24.11 7.87
N ALA A 30 -2.86 24.71 7.50
CA ALA A 30 -4.04 24.82 8.37
C ALA A 30 -4.64 23.44 8.69
N ASN A 31 -4.74 22.55 7.70
CA ASN A 31 -5.21 21.18 7.92
C ASN A 31 -4.32 20.40 8.87
N LEU A 32 -3.00 20.51 8.76
CA LEU A 32 -2.06 19.84 9.66
C LEU A 32 -2.21 20.33 11.11
N ARG A 33 -2.40 21.66 11.30
CA ARG A 33 -2.65 22.24 12.64
C ARG A 33 -3.95 21.72 13.26
N VAL A 34 -5.03 21.66 12.47
CA VAL A 34 -6.33 21.12 12.94
C VAL A 34 -6.22 19.66 13.33
N LEU A 35 -5.38 18.89 12.65
CA LEU A 35 -5.16 17.47 12.92
C LEU A 35 -4.07 17.23 13.97
N GLU A 36 -3.45 18.29 14.49
CA GLU A 36 -2.32 18.22 15.44
C GLU A 36 -1.16 17.35 14.92
N ALA A 37 -1.02 17.24 13.58
CA ALA A 37 0.00 16.44 12.94
C ALA A 37 1.27 17.28 12.70
N MET A 38 2.42 16.77 13.15
CA MET A 38 3.72 17.40 12.94
C MET A 38 4.23 17.10 11.52
N GLU A 39 4.52 18.13 10.75
CA GLU A 39 5.17 17.96 9.43
C GLU A 39 6.68 17.79 9.59
N ILE A 40 7.23 16.73 9.03
CA ILE A 40 8.66 16.49 8.90
C ILE A 40 9.02 16.60 7.42
N LYS A 41 9.72 17.66 7.04
CA LYS A 41 10.16 17.85 5.65
C LYS A 41 11.36 16.98 5.36
N SER A 42 11.33 16.30 4.22
CA SER A 42 12.49 15.57 3.72
C SER A 42 13.64 16.54 3.36
N VAL A 43 14.88 16.05 3.47
CA VAL A 43 16.05 16.82 3.10
C VAL A 43 16.06 17.01 1.58
N PRO A 44 16.19 18.26 1.08
CA PRO A 44 16.26 18.53 -0.35
C PRO A 44 17.42 17.78 -1.01
N TYR A 45 17.20 17.27 -2.21
CA TYR A 45 18.21 16.60 -3.04
C TYR A 45 18.82 15.31 -2.46
N VAL A 46 18.22 14.73 -1.43
CA VAL A 46 18.61 13.42 -0.91
C VAL A 46 17.67 12.34 -1.47
N PRO A 47 18.12 11.49 -2.42
CA PRO A 47 17.29 10.48 -3.07
C PRO A 47 16.71 9.43 -2.11
N LEU A 48 17.30 9.31 -0.91
CA LEU A 48 16.94 8.31 0.09
C LEU A 48 15.91 8.78 1.11
N SER A 49 15.27 9.94 0.91
CA SER A 49 14.34 10.51 1.91
C SER A 49 13.06 9.67 2.11
N HIS A 50 12.62 8.93 1.08
CA HIS A 50 11.43 8.07 1.15
C HIS A 50 11.61 6.71 0.45
N PRO A 51 12.65 5.92 0.76
CA PRO A 51 12.97 4.70 0.03
C PRO A 51 11.87 3.64 0.14
N PHE A 52 11.13 3.62 1.25
CA PHE A 52 10.01 2.72 1.46
C PHE A 52 8.84 3.05 0.54
N VAL A 53 8.45 4.33 0.47
CA VAL A 53 7.33 4.78 -0.39
C VAL A 53 7.67 4.58 -1.85
N GLU A 54 8.88 4.92 -2.27
CA GLU A 54 9.35 4.73 -3.65
C GLU A 54 9.32 3.24 -4.05
N ARG A 55 9.77 2.36 -3.14
CA ARG A 55 9.73 0.91 -3.36
C ARG A 55 8.29 0.41 -3.46
N LEU A 56 7.41 0.87 -2.58
CA LEU A 56 5.99 0.49 -2.59
C LEU A 56 5.30 0.96 -3.88
N VAL A 57 5.50 2.22 -4.28
CA VAL A 57 4.98 2.77 -5.54
C VAL A 57 5.53 2.00 -6.74
N GLY A 58 6.83 1.71 -6.75
CA GLY A 58 7.46 0.89 -7.78
C GLY A 58 6.88 -0.52 -7.87
N THR A 59 6.58 -1.14 -6.75
CA THR A 59 5.93 -2.46 -6.69
C THR A 59 4.49 -2.38 -7.22
N LEU A 60 3.71 -1.42 -6.74
CA LEU A 60 2.35 -1.19 -7.21
C LEU A 60 2.29 -0.97 -8.72
N ARG A 61 3.22 -0.17 -9.25
CA ARG A 61 3.32 0.08 -10.68
C ARG A 61 3.58 -1.22 -11.45
N ARG A 62 4.68 -1.91 -11.14
CA ARG A 62 5.08 -3.13 -11.88
C ARG A 62 4.12 -4.29 -11.72
N GLU A 63 3.55 -4.47 -10.53
CA GLU A 63 2.73 -5.64 -10.24
C GLU A 63 1.24 -5.42 -10.51
N CYS A 64 0.74 -4.19 -10.46
CA CYS A 64 -0.67 -3.89 -10.68
C CYS A 64 -0.91 -3.02 -11.92
N LEU A 65 -0.38 -1.80 -11.95
CA LEU A 65 -0.76 -0.81 -12.97
C LEU A 65 -0.29 -1.18 -14.38
N ASP A 66 0.94 -1.67 -14.52
CA ASP A 66 1.50 -2.05 -15.83
C ASP A 66 0.89 -3.36 -16.37
N ARG A 67 0.10 -4.07 -15.55
CA ARG A 67 -0.51 -5.36 -15.90
C ARG A 67 -2.03 -5.31 -16.03
N THR A 68 -2.65 -4.16 -15.75
CA THR A 68 -4.11 -4.00 -15.79
C THR A 68 -4.48 -2.77 -16.61
N LEU A 69 -5.53 -2.92 -17.43
CA LEU A 69 -6.15 -1.78 -18.11
C LEU A 69 -7.22 -1.20 -17.20
N PHE A 70 -7.34 0.11 -17.16
CA PHE A 70 -8.40 0.82 -16.46
C PHE A 70 -8.89 1.99 -17.31
N TRP A 71 -10.21 2.20 -17.35
CA TRP A 71 -10.85 3.20 -18.19
C TRP A 71 -11.39 4.39 -17.41
N THR A 72 -11.71 4.20 -16.13
CA THR A 72 -12.25 5.22 -15.26
C THR A 72 -11.52 5.24 -13.92
N THR A 73 -11.62 6.38 -13.21
CA THR A 73 -11.08 6.51 -11.86
C THR A 73 -11.70 5.48 -10.90
N ALA A 74 -13.00 5.20 -11.04
CA ALA A 74 -13.68 4.21 -10.21
C ALA A 74 -13.14 2.79 -10.45
N ASP A 75 -12.87 2.42 -11.71
CA ASP A 75 -12.27 1.14 -12.06
C ASP A 75 -10.84 1.03 -11.51
N LEU A 76 -10.05 2.11 -11.61
CA LEU A 76 -8.72 2.17 -11.01
C LEU A 76 -8.77 2.01 -9.49
N GLU A 77 -9.65 2.75 -8.80
CA GLU A 77 -9.81 2.64 -7.34
C GLU A 77 -10.19 1.22 -6.92
N LEU A 78 -11.07 0.55 -7.65
CA LEU A 78 -11.45 -0.83 -7.38
C LEU A 78 -10.26 -1.78 -7.52
N LYS A 79 -9.51 -1.70 -8.61
CA LYS A 79 -8.32 -2.54 -8.85
C LYS A 79 -7.22 -2.32 -7.81
N LEU A 80 -7.00 -1.07 -7.40
CA LEU A 80 -6.06 -0.75 -6.33
C LEU A 80 -6.49 -1.33 -4.98
N ARG A 81 -7.79 -1.35 -4.70
CA ARG A 81 -8.34 -1.95 -3.48
C ARG A 81 -8.17 -3.47 -3.49
N GLU A 82 -8.49 -4.13 -4.60
CA GLU A 82 -8.27 -5.57 -4.77
C GLU A 82 -6.78 -5.93 -4.64
N PHE A 83 -5.90 -5.11 -5.22
CA PHE A 83 -4.44 -5.30 -5.09
C PHE A 83 -3.95 -5.10 -3.66
N LYS A 84 -4.47 -4.11 -2.93
CA LYS A 84 -4.14 -3.89 -1.51
C LYS A 84 -4.47 -5.14 -0.67
N THR A 85 -5.65 -5.72 -0.86
CA THR A 85 -6.06 -6.96 -0.16
C THR A 85 -5.11 -8.10 -0.51
N TYR A 86 -4.83 -8.33 -1.79
CA TYR A 86 -3.87 -9.35 -2.21
C TYR A 86 -2.48 -9.13 -1.62
N PHE A 87 -1.98 -7.90 -1.64
CA PHE A 87 -0.65 -7.54 -1.16
C PHE A 87 -0.46 -7.82 0.33
N ASN A 88 -1.48 -7.52 1.15
CA ASN A 88 -1.41 -7.67 2.60
C ASN A 88 -1.74 -9.09 3.08
N GLU A 89 -2.69 -9.77 2.45
CA GLU A 89 -3.24 -11.03 2.95
C GLU A 89 -2.70 -12.27 2.23
N HIS A 90 -2.14 -12.10 1.02
CA HIS A 90 -1.78 -13.27 0.20
C HIS A 90 -0.37 -13.20 -0.38
N ARG A 91 0.22 -12.01 -0.52
CA ARG A 91 1.56 -11.87 -1.09
C ARG A 91 2.62 -12.06 -0.02
N THR A 92 3.48 -13.05 -0.19
CA THR A 92 4.65 -13.27 0.67
C THR A 92 5.74 -12.22 0.39
N HIS A 93 6.43 -11.77 1.44
CA HIS A 93 7.45 -10.74 1.36
C HIS A 93 8.81 -11.26 1.84
N ALA A 94 9.82 -11.14 0.99
CA ALA A 94 11.18 -11.56 1.33
C ALA A 94 11.73 -10.83 2.59
N GLY A 95 11.39 -9.54 2.75
CA GLY A 95 11.75 -8.76 3.93
C GLY A 95 11.06 -9.19 5.23
N LEU A 96 10.03 -10.03 5.14
CA LEU A 96 9.33 -10.65 6.26
C LEU A 96 9.59 -12.17 6.33
N GLU A 97 10.72 -12.63 5.79
CA GLU A 97 11.09 -14.05 5.77
C GLU A 97 10.03 -14.94 5.08
N GLY A 98 9.36 -14.41 4.06
CA GLY A 98 8.29 -15.10 3.34
C GLY A 98 6.92 -15.04 4.02
N ARG A 99 6.77 -14.27 5.11
CA ARG A 99 5.48 -14.09 5.79
C ARG A 99 4.61 -13.06 5.09
N LEU A 100 3.32 -13.10 5.39
CA LEU A 100 2.34 -12.11 4.97
C LEU A 100 2.38 -10.88 5.90
N PRO A 101 2.15 -9.65 5.42
CA PRO A 101 2.09 -8.47 6.27
C PRO A 101 1.06 -8.55 7.41
N ASP A 102 -0.11 -9.09 7.12
CA ASP A 102 -1.23 -9.20 8.07
C ASP A 102 -1.32 -10.56 8.77
N SER A 103 -0.29 -11.43 8.65
CA SER A 103 -0.33 -12.75 9.29
C SER A 103 0.04 -12.68 10.77
N SER A 104 -0.83 -13.19 11.62
CA SER A 104 -0.65 -13.25 13.09
C SER A 104 -0.03 -14.56 13.58
N GLY A 105 0.78 -15.25 12.78
CA GLY A 105 1.44 -16.49 13.25
C GLY A 105 2.08 -17.34 12.16
N PRO A 106 2.79 -18.41 12.53
CA PRO A 106 3.33 -19.37 11.57
C PRO A 106 2.17 -20.09 10.89
N GLY A 107 2.11 -19.99 9.55
CA GLY A 107 1.13 -20.75 8.76
C GLY A 107 1.28 -22.24 8.98
N SER A 108 0.18 -22.96 9.16
CA SER A 108 0.20 -24.43 9.23
C SER A 108 0.73 -25.00 7.90
N PRO A 109 1.57 -26.03 7.93
CA PRO A 109 2.04 -26.67 6.71
C PRO A 109 0.85 -27.25 5.95
N ILE A 110 0.68 -26.85 4.68
CA ILE A 110 -0.37 -27.33 3.80
C ILE A 110 0.05 -28.66 3.19
N SER A 111 -0.78 -29.69 3.33
CA SER A 111 -0.56 -30.97 2.62
C SER A 111 -0.78 -30.76 1.13
N PHE A 112 0.18 -31.18 0.30
CA PHE A 112 0.07 -31.10 -1.16
C PHE A 112 -1.05 -31.94 -1.77
N ALA A 113 -1.66 -32.85 -0.98
CA ALA A 113 -2.73 -33.74 -1.44
C ALA A 113 -4.10 -33.06 -1.56
N SER A 114 -4.29 -31.89 -0.93
CA SER A 114 -5.57 -31.18 -0.93
C SER A 114 -5.38 -29.68 -0.95
N TYR A 115 -5.15 -29.13 -2.10
CA TYR A 115 -5.15 -27.69 -2.30
C TYR A 115 -5.98 -27.28 -3.51
N ARG A 116 -6.52 -26.07 -3.47
CA ARG A 116 -7.17 -25.43 -4.61
C ARG A 116 -6.58 -24.05 -4.83
N TRP A 117 -6.66 -23.57 -6.07
CA TRP A 117 -6.17 -22.26 -6.44
C TRP A 117 -7.23 -21.19 -6.20
N GLN A 118 -6.92 -20.22 -5.36
CA GLN A 118 -7.72 -19.02 -5.19
C GLN A 118 -7.19 -17.91 -6.11
N LYS A 119 -8.09 -17.32 -6.89
CA LYS A 119 -7.76 -16.22 -7.80
C LYS A 119 -7.92 -14.88 -7.08
N HIS A 120 -6.94 -13.96 -7.27
CA HIS A 120 -6.94 -12.59 -6.77
C HIS A 120 -6.79 -11.60 -7.91
N CYS A 121 -7.22 -10.36 -7.72
CA CYS A 121 -7.12 -9.28 -8.71
C CYS A 121 -7.64 -9.72 -10.09
N ARG A 122 -8.84 -10.33 -10.12
CA ARG A 122 -9.51 -10.83 -11.34
C ARG A 122 -8.69 -11.87 -12.12
N GLY A 123 -7.91 -12.69 -11.39
CA GLY A 123 -7.10 -13.75 -11.97
C GLY A 123 -5.66 -13.35 -12.34
N LEU A 124 -5.25 -12.13 -12.01
CA LEU A 124 -3.88 -11.68 -12.19
C LEU A 124 -2.90 -12.47 -11.31
N TYR A 125 -3.35 -12.84 -10.11
CA TYR A 125 -2.60 -13.67 -9.17
C TYR A 125 -3.40 -14.87 -8.73
N GLN A 126 -2.69 -15.93 -8.33
CA GLN A 126 -3.28 -17.14 -7.78
C GLN A 126 -2.45 -17.60 -6.59
N THR A 127 -3.12 -17.97 -5.50
CA THR A 127 -2.50 -18.59 -4.32
C THR A 127 -3.12 -19.95 -4.04
N SER A 128 -2.32 -20.88 -3.53
CA SER A 128 -2.83 -22.18 -3.09
C SER A 128 -3.44 -22.04 -1.69
N ILE A 129 -4.62 -22.61 -1.50
CA ILE A 129 -5.28 -22.71 -0.18
C ILE A 129 -5.59 -24.16 0.12
N ALA A 130 -5.59 -24.53 1.41
CA ALA A 130 -6.05 -25.85 1.84
C ALA A 130 -7.51 -26.04 1.42
N ALA A 131 -7.86 -27.21 0.91
CA ALA A 131 -9.21 -27.57 0.50
C ALA A 131 -10.00 -28.11 1.70
#